data_b72f28982f93d0d547edf76c35d20fc3
#
_entry.id   b72f28982f93d0d547edf76c35d20fc3
#
_cell.length_a   1.000
_cell.length_b   1.000
_cell.length_c   1.000
_cell.angle_alpha   90.00
_cell.angle_beta   90.00
_cell.angle_gamma   90.00
#
_symmetry.space_group_name_H-M   'P 1'
#
loop_
_entity.id
_entity.type
_entity.pdbx_description
1 polymer ?
#
loop_
_entity_poly.entity_id
_entity_poly.type
_entity_poly.pdbx_seq_one_letter_code
_entity_poly.pdbx_strand_id
1 'polypeptide(L)'
;IIIDDYCGTFLANLQSCYSYMQKFLDKNKGKPVCDDIIEFFFKIRHFINMYDCIDEKYVIYAEHIDDGDFALHLYCVDPSGQLSQRLSQGISTIMFSATLLPVNYFKEMLSGNADDYAVYAHSPFDTDNKRVLIGRDVTSRYTRRNYNEYTKIAGYIHTLTQSKQGKYMIFFPSYSYMREVYDI
;
A
#
# COMPACT_ATOMS: atom_id res chain seq x y z
N ILE A 1 -8.64 -11.13 13.04
CA ILE A 1 -10.07 -11.41 13.28
C ILE A 1 -10.86 -10.40 12.46
N ILE A 2 -11.75 -10.87 11.59
CA ILE A 2 -12.69 -10.00 10.85
C ILE A 2 -13.76 -9.55 11.86
N ILE A 3 -14.15 -8.29 11.79
CA ILE A 3 -15.14 -7.68 12.64
C ILE A 3 -16.37 -7.41 11.79
N ASP A 4 -17.46 -8.14 12.07
CA ASP A 4 -18.71 -8.02 11.33
C ASP A 4 -19.59 -6.86 11.87
N ASP A 5 -19.30 -6.35 13.07
CA ASP A 5 -19.97 -5.19 13.65
C ASP A 5 -19.16 -3.92 13.37
N TYR A 6 -19.87 -2.85 13.02
CA TYR A 6 -19.29 -1.54 12.66
C TYR A 6 -18.61 -0.80 13.84
N CYS A 7 -18.14 -1.49 14.86
CA CYS A 7 -17.43 -0.91 16.00
C CYS A 7 -18.12 0.35 16.61
N GLY A 8 -19.45 0.38 16.61
CA GLY A 8 -20.22 1.59 16.88
C GLY A 8 -19.89 2.27 18.21
N THR A 9 -19.71 1.49 19.30
CA THR A 9 -19.33 2.03 20.60
C THR A 9 -17.93 2.66 20.58
N PHE A 10 -16.97 2.01 19.91
CA PHE A 10 -15.63 2.56 19.75
C PHE A 10 -15.64 3.86 18.98
N LEU A 11 -16.36 3.91 17.86
CA LEU A 11 -16.51 5.11 17.05
C LEU A 11 -17.15 6.26 17.80
N ALA A 12 -18.23 6.01 18.55
CA ALA A 12 -18.91 7.03 19.36
C ALA A 12 -17.98 7.65 20.42
N ASN A 13 -17.17 6.81 21.08
CA ASN A 13 -16.15 7.27 22.01
C ASN A 13 -15.06 8.10 21.33
N LEU A 14 -14.61 7.67 20.14
CA LEU A 14 -13.61 8.38 19.36
C LEU A 14 -14.12 9.75 18.89
N GLN A 15 -15.36 9.82 18.42
CA GLN A 15 -16.02 11.08 18.03
C GLN A 15 -16.19 12.03 19.22
N SER A 16 -16.52 11.49 20.41
CA SER A 16 -16.58 12.28 21.64
C SER A 16 -15.20 12.84 21.99
N CYS A 17 -14.17 12.01 21.95
CA CYS A 17 -12.78 12.42 22.17
C CYS A 17 -12.36 13.53 21.18
N TYR A 18 -12.63 13.34 19.89
CA TYR A 18 -12.39 14.35 18.85
C TYR A 18 -13.05 15.70 19.18
N SER A 19 -14.33 15.66 19.59
CA SER A 19 -15.09 16.89 19.91
C SER A 19 -14.50 17.63 21.12
N TYR A 20 -14.05 16.89 22.16
CA TYR A 20 -13.38 17.50 23.31
C TYR A 20 -12.04 18.11 22.94
N MET A 21 -11.25 17.39 22.16
CA MET A 21 -9.95 17.89 21.68
C MET A 21 -10.10 19.13 20.79
N GLN A 22 -11.09 19.16 19.90
CA GLN A 22 -11.39 20.33 19.08
C GLN A 22 -11.71 21.57 19.93
N LYS A 23 -12.61 21.43 20.92
CA LYS A 23 -12.93 22.51 21.87
C LYS A 23 -11.71 22.97 22.65
N PHE A 24 -10.83 22.05 23.05
CA PHE A 24 -9.58 22.38 23.73
C PHE A 24 -8.64 23.19 22.82
N LEU A 25 -8.46 22.78 21.60
CA LEU A 25 -7.60 23.47 20.61
C LEU A 25 -8.16 24.86 20.27
N ASP A 26 -9.46 24.97 20.08
CA ASP A 26 -10.13 26.26 19.81
C ASP A 26 -9.95 27.26 20.99
N LYS A 27 -10.10 26.78 22.23
CA LYS A 27 -9.89 27.60 23.44
C LYS A 27 -8.45 28.05 23.64
N ASN A 28 -7.50 27.28 23.12
CA ASN A 28 -6.06 27.57 23.23
C ASN A 28 -5.46 28.08 21.93
N LYS A 29 -6.26 28.57 21.00
CA LYS A 29 -5.82 29.11 19.72
C LYS A 29 -4.79 30.24 19.95
N GLY A 30 -3.62 30.11 19.31
CA GLY A 30 -2.51 31.07 19.45
C GLY A 30 -1.61 30.85 20.67
N LYS A 31 -1.87 29.80 21.47
CA LYS A 31 -0.95 29.34 22.52
C LYS A 31 -0.18 28.11 22.07
N PRO A 32 1.03 27.88 22.58
CA PRO A 32 1.75 26.64 22.30
C PRO A 32 0.98 25.45 22.87
N VAL A 33 0.71 24.48 22.00
CA VAL A 33 0.10 23.17 22.34
C VAL A 33 1.14 22.10 22.02
N CYS A 34 1.20 21.05 22.84
CA CYS A 34 2.11 19.93 22.63
C CYS A 34 1.84 19.28 21.26
N ASP A 35 2.90 19.02 20.50
CA ASP A 35 2.82 18.44 19.16
C ASP A 35 2.15 17.06 19.17
N ASP A 36 2.37 16.26 20.21
CA ASP A 36 1.73 14.95 20.37
C ASP A 36 0.19 15.03 20.43
N ILE A 37 -0.34 16.08 21.08
CA ILE A 37 -1.78 16.33 21.14
C ILE A 37 -2.34 16.66 19.75
N ILE A 38 -1.61 17.50 19.00
CA ILE A 38 -1.98 17.89 17.66
C ILE A 38 -1.92 16.68 16.72
N GLU A 39 -0.86 15.88 16.81
CA GLU A 39 -0.71 14.67 16.01
C GLU A 39 -1.82 13.67 16.29
N PHE A 40 -2.13 13.43 17.58
CA PHE A 40 -3.20 12.54 17.97
C PHE A 40 -4.57 13.03 17.50
N PHE A 41 -4.83 14.32 17.59
CA PHE A 41 -6.07 14.92 17.06
C PHE A 41 -6.23 14.66 15.55
N PHE A 42 -5.16 14.82 14.77
CA PHE A 42 -5.21 14.54 13.34
C PHE A 42 -5.35 13.05 13.02
N LYS A 43 -4.76 12.17 13.80
CA LYS A 43 -4.93 10.71 13.67
C LYS A 43 -6.39 10.30 13.91
N ILE A 44 -7.02 10.80 14.98
CA ILE A 44 -8.44 10.57 15.26
C ILE A 44 -9.32 11.08 14.12
N ARG A 45 -9.09 12.31 13.68
CA ARG A 45 -9.84 12.91 12.57
C ARG A 45 -9.69 12.09 11.29
N HIS A 46 -8.48 11.64 10.98
CA HIS A 46 -8.22 10.81 9.82
C HIS A 46 -9.00 9.49 9.90
N PHE A 47 -8.96 8.82 11.04
CA PHE A 47 -9.69 7.57 11.25
C PHE A 47 -11.21 7.76 11.08
N ILE A 48 -11.80 8.79 11.69
CA ILE A 48 -13.24 9.10 11.56
C ILE A 48 -13.59 9.36 10.08
N ASN A 49 -12.81 10.19 9.38
CA ASN A 49 -13.05 10.48 7.97
C ASN A 49 -12.96 9.23 7.08
N MET A 50 -12.03 8.31 7.39
CA MET A 50 -11.93 7.05 6.67
C MET A 50 -13.09 6.11 6.99
N TYR A 51 -13.53 6.11 8.25
CA TYR A 51 -14.69 5.34 8.67
C TYR A 51 -15.98 5.80 7.98
N ASP A 52 -16.17 7.10 7.78
CA ASP A 52 -17.31 7.67 7.05
C ASP A 52 -17.33 7.29 5.56
N CYS A 53 -16.21 6.80 5.03
CA CYS A 53 -16.10 6.29 3.66
C CYS A 53 -16.40 4.79 3.53
N ILE A 54 -16.67 4.08 4.63
CA ILE A 54 -16.90 2.63 4.61
C ILE A 54 -18.22 2.32 3.88
N ASP A 55 -18.11 1.42 2.94
CA ASP A 55 -19.20 0.79 2.21
C ASP A 55 -18.99 -0.74 2.16
N GLU A 56 -19.78 -1.44 1.37
CA GLU A 56 -19.69 -2.89 1.16
C GLU A 56 -18.35 -3.38 0.60
N LYS A 57 -17.50 -2.46 0.12
CA LYS A 57 -16.17 -2.74 -0.45
C LYS A 57 -15.05 -2.63 0.57
N TYR A 58 -15.38 -2.40 1.83
CA TYR A 58 -14.44 -2.37 2.94
C TYR A 58 -14.54 -3.62 3.81
N VAL A 59 -13.41 -3.98 4.39
CA VAL A 59 -13.32 -5.02 5.43
C VAL A 59 -12.70 -4.39 6.67
N ILE A 60 -13.36 -4.57 7.81
CA ILE A 60 -12.82 -4.17 9.10
C ILE A 60 -12.22 -5.41 9.75
N TYR A 61 -10.96 -5.35 10.15
CA TYR A 61 -10.33 -6.44 10.87
C TYR A 61 -9.38 -5.94 11.96
N ALA A 62 -9.22 -6.76 12.99
CA ALA A 62 -8.24 -6.53 14.03
C ALA A 62 -7.16 -7.61 14.01
N GLU A 63 -5.92 -7.21 14.29
CA GLU A 63 -4.80 -8.09 14.50
C GLU A 63 -4.07 -7.76 15.80
N HIS A 64 -3.48 -8.79 16.39
CA HIS A 64 -2.58 -8.60 17.52
C HIS A 64 -1.23 -8.12 17.00
N ILE A 65 -0.72 -7.08 17.66
CA ILE A 65 0.65 -6.59 17.46
C ILE A 65 1.50 -7.11 18.64
N ASP A 66 2.80 -7.10 18.46
CA ASP A 66 3.76 -7.41 19.51
C ASP A 66 3.48 -6.52 20.75
N ASP A 67 3.76 -7.05 21.96
CA ASP A 67 3.55 -6.41 23.28
C ASP A 67 2.10 -6.40 23.81
N GLY A 68 1.19 -7.15 23.20
CA GLY A 68 -0.19 -7.29 23.69
C GLY A 68 -1.15 -6.21 23.20
N ASP A 69 -0.68 -5.34 22.34
CA ASP A 69 -1.50 -4.36 21.64
C ASP A 69 -2.29 -5.00 20.49
N PHE A 70 -3.29 -4.27 19.99
CA PHE A 70 -3.99 -4.65 18.77
C PHE A 70 -4.13 -3.46 17.82
N ALA A 71 -4.14 -3.74 16.53
CA ALA A 71 -4.44 -2.78 15.48
C ALA A 71 -5.81 -3.05 14.88
N LEU A 72 -6.60 -1.99 14.72
CA LEU A 72 -7.85 -2.02 13.98
C LEU A 72 -7.62 -1.43 12.59
N HIS A 73 -7.95 -2.22 11.56
CA HIS A 73 -7.75 -1.87 10.17
C HIS A 73 -9.07 -1.64 9.45
N LEU A 74 -9.17 -0.53 8.75
CA LEU A 74 -10.21 -0.24 7.78
C LEU A 74 -9.62 -0.50 6.39
N TYR A 75 -9.86 -1.68 5.81
CA TYR A 75 -9.23 -2.12 4.59
C TYR A 75 -10.18 -1.97 3.39
N CYS A 76 -9.83 -1.07 2.48
CA CYS A 76 -10.56 -0.89 1.22
C CYS A 76 -10.13 -1.98 0.23
N VAL A 77 -11.04 -2.88 -0.11
CA VAL A 77 -10.81 -3.97 -1.07
C VAL A 77 -10.96 -3.46 -2.51
N ASP A 78 -11.93 -2.59 -2.74
CA ASP A 78 -12.21 -2.01 -4.05
C ASP A 78 -12.43 -0.49 -3.93
N PRO A 79 -11.45 0.32 -4.37
CA PRO A 79 -11.52 1.78 -4.26
C PRO A 79 -12.34 2.46 -5.37
N SER A 80 -12.87 1.72 -6.35
CA SER A 80 -13.49 2.26 -7.56
C SER A 80 -14.62 3.26 -7.28
N GLY A 81 -15.48 2.97 -6.30
CA GLY A 81 -16.60 3.85 -5.94
C GLY A 81 -16.12 5.20 -5.41
N GLN A 82 -15.19 5.19 -4.47
CA GLN A 82 -14.62 6.40 -3.88
C GLN A 82 -13.82 7.22 -4.91
N LEU A 83 -13.05 6.54 -5.76
CA LEU A 83 -12.29 7.20 -6.82
C LEU A 83 -13.21 7.80 -7.88
N SER A 84 -14.20 7.06 -8.36
CA SER A 84 -15.18 7.54 -9.34
C SER A 84 -15.88 8.82 -8.87
N GLN A 85 -16.32 8.85 -7.62
CA GLN A 85 -16.94 10.04 -7.03
C GLN A 85 -16.01 11.26 -7.03
N ARG A 86 -14.72 11.05 -6.76
CA ARG A 86 -13.74 12.14 -6.78
C ARG A 86 -13.36 12.57 -8.18
N LEU A 87 -13.22 11.62 -9.09
CA LEU A 87 -12.93 11.90 -10.50
C LEU A 87 -14.05 12.70 -11.18
N SER A 88 -15.32 12.44 -10.83
CA SER A 88 -16.47 13.17 -11.36
C SER A 88 -16.50 14.64 -10.99
N GLN A 89 -15.73 15.08 -10.00
CA GLN A 89 -15.58 16.49 -9.65
C GLN A 89 -14.63 17.26 -10.60
N GLY A 90 -13.83 16.53 -11.37
CA GLY A 90 -12.91 17.10 -12.37
C GLY A 90 -13.55 17.20 -13.76
N ILE A 91 -13.02 18.07 -14.60
CA ILE A 91 -13.43 18.18 -16.01
C ILE A 91 -12.86 17.00 -16.82
N SER A 92 -11.62 16.60 -16.52
CA SER A 92 -10.95 15.45 -17.13
C SER A 92 -9.86 14.93 -16.21
N THR A 93 -9.56 13.65 -16.33
CA THR A 93 -8.49 13.00 -15.55
C THR A 93 -7.65 12.14 -16.46
N ILE A 94 -6.34 12.21 -16.30
CA ILE A 94 -5.37 11.37 -17.00
C ILE A 94 -4.63 10.54 -15.96
N MET A 95 -4.74 9.23 -16.06
CA MET A 95 -4.00 8.27 -15.24
C MET A 95 -2.91 7.61 -16.08
N PHE A 96 -1.71 7.51 -15.56
CA PHE A 96 -0.60 6.90 -16.29
C PHE A 96 0.32 6.10 -15.37
N SER A 97 0.79 4.99 -15.89
CA SER A 97 1.81 4.15 -15.25
C SER A 97 2.46 3.27 -16.32
N ALA A 98 3.67 2.82 -16.06
CA ALA A 98 4.32 1.81 -16.90
C ALA A 98 3.63 0.43 -16.84
N THR A 99 2.75 0.20 -15.86
CA THR A 99 2.21 -1.12 -15.52
C THR A 99 0.69 -1.15 -15.39
N LEU A 100 -0.05 -0.28 -16.08
CA LEU A 100 -1.53 -0.32 -16.13
C LEU A 100 -2.04 -1.47 -17.03
N LEU A 101 -1.57 -2.69 -16.74
CA LEU A 101 -1.96 -3.91 -17.46
C LEU A 101 -2.40 -5.00 -16.48
N PRO A 102 -3.50 -5.70 -16.75
CA PRO A 102 -4.47 -5.55 -17.85
C PRO A 102 -5.30 -4.26 -17.73
N VAL A 103 -5.50 -3.57 -18.83
CA VAL A 103 -6.17 -2.26 -18.85
C VAL A 103 -7.58 -2.30 -18.29
N ASN A 104 -8.37 -3.31 -18.63
CA ASN A 104 -9.76 -3.41 -18.17
C ASN A 104 -9.86 -3.50 -16.65
N TYR A 105 -8.98 -4.26 -16.01
CA TYR A 105 -8.88 -4.32 -14.56
C TYR A 105 -8.66 -2.93 -13.93
N PHE A 106 -7.72 -2.16 -14.50
CA PHE A 106 -7.44 -0.82 -13.97
C PHE A 106 -8.55 0.18 -14.26
N LYS A 107 -9.25 0.08 -15.40
CA LYS A 107 -10.46 0.89 -15.65
C LYS A 107 -11.52 0.63 -14.59
N GLU A 108 -11.80 -0.62 -14.27
CA GLU A 108 -12.77 -1.00 -13.24
C GLU A 108 -12.34 -0.50 -11.85
N MET A 109 -11.07 -0.71 -11.48
CA MET A 109 -10.57 -0.37 -10.15
C MET A 109 -10.35 1.13 -9.92
N LEU A 110 -10.06 1.90 -10.95
CA LEU A 110 -9.72 3.32 -10.81
C LEU A 110 -10.90 4.24 -11.10
N SER A 111 -11.66 4.01 -12.16
CA SER A 111 -12.78 4.88 -12.55
C SER A 111 -14.14 4.23 -12.42
N GLY A 112 -14.20 2.90 -12.38
CA GLY A 112 -15.45 2.15 -12.45
C GLY A 112 -16.13 2.20 -13.82
N ASN A 113 -15.44 2.69 -14.86
CA ASN A 113 -16.00 2.88 -16.20
C ASN A 113 -15.17 2.13 -17.25
N ALA A 114 -15.74 1.07 -17.81
CA ALA A 114 -15.12 0.24 -18.84
C ALA A 114 -14.89 1.01 -20.16
N ASP A 115 -15.67 2.06 -20.42
CA ASP A 115 -15.64 2.83 -21.66
C ASP A 115 -14.55 3.92 -21.67
N ASP A 116 -13.84 4.10 -20.58
CA ASP A 116 -12.74 5.06 -20.50
C ASP A 116 -11.67 4.78 -21.56
N TYR A 117 -11.13 5.84 -22.13
CA TYR A 117 -10.06 5.74 -23.13
C TYR A 117 -8.78 5.16 -22.53
N ALA A 118 -8.12 4.30 -23.30
CA ALA A 118 -6.80 3.78 -22.96
C ALA A 118 -5.83 3.98 -24.13
N VAL A 119 -4.66 4.48 -23.81
CA VAL A 119 -3.58 4.70 -24.78
C VAL A 119 -2.38 3.84 -24.39
N TYR A 120 -1.88 3.06 -25.33
CA TYR A 120 -0.66 2.28 -25.19
C TYR A 120 0.51 3.05 -25.80
N ALA A 121 1.44 3.46 -24.96
CA ALA A 121 2.71 3.98 -25.43
C ALA A 121 3.69 2.83 -25.60
N HIS A 122 4.24 2.69 -26.81
CA HIS A 122 5.29 1.71 -27.06
C HIS A 122 6.56 2.07 -26.29
N SER A 123 7.25 1.04 -25.79
CA SER A 123 8.56 1.23 -25.15
C SER A 123 9.56 1.81 -26.16
N PRO A 124 10.27 2.89 -25.80
CA PRO A 124 11.34 3.42 -26.67
C PRO A 124 12.63 2.57 -26.58
N PHE A 125 12.66 1.58 -25.69
CA PHE A 125 13.83 0.73 -25.52
C PHE A 125 13.82 -0.41 -26.55
N ASP A 126 14.95 -0.60 -27.22
CA ASP A 126 15.14 -1.67 -28.17
C ASP A 126 15.11 -3.04 -27.47
N THR A 127 14.25 -3.92 -27.96
CA THR A 127 14.08 -5.28 -27.41
C THR A 127 15.30 -6.17 -27.66
N ASP A 128 16.14 -5.87 -28.64
CA ASP A 128 17.37 -6.62 -28.91
C ASP A 128 18.42 -6.46 -27.81
N ASN A 129 18.31 -5.39 -27.05
CA ASN A 129 19.12 -5.15 -25.85
C ASN A 129 18.60 -5.86 -24.59
N LYS A 130 17.46 -6.56 -24.69
CA LYS A 130 16.85 -7.28 -23.58
C LYS A 130 17.21 -8.76 -23.60
N ARG A 131 17.84 -9.24 -22.52
CA ARG A 131 18.08 -10.67 -22.30
C ARG A 131 17.39 -11.12 -21.01
N VAL A 132 16.55 -12.15 -21.10
CA VAL A 132 15.84 -12.71 -19.96
C VAL A 132 16.44 -14.06 -19.61
N LEU A 133 16.88 -14.21 -18.38
CA LEU A 133 17.38 -15.46 -17.82
C LEU A 133 16.44 -15.90 -16.69
N ILE A 134 16.14 -17.19 -16.61
CA ILE A 134 15.24 -17.76 -15.60
C ILE A 134 16.00 -18.81 -14.80
N GLY A 135 16.21 -18.55 -13.50
CA GLY A 135 16.71 -19.54 -12.55
C GLY A 135 15.62 -20.58 -12.25
N ARG A 136 15.86 -21.84 -12.60
CA ARG A 136 14.87 -22.92 -12.46
C ARG A 136 14.91 -23.62 -11.10
N ASP A 137 15.99 -23.50 -10.38
CA ASP A 137 16.29 -24.19 -9.12
C ASP A 137 16.14 -23.28 -7.90
N VAL A 138 15.62 -22.08 -8.06
CA VAL A 138 15.37 -21.11 -7.00
C VAL A 138 13.90 -20.65 -6.98
N THR A 139 13.44 -20.20 -5.81
CA THR A 139 12.08 -19.69 -5.65
C THR A 139 12.00 -18.63 -4.55
N SER A 140 11.12 -17.66 -4.72
CA SER A 140 10.79 -16.67 -3.69
C SER A 140 9.54 -17.02 -2.86
N ARG A 141 8.92 -18.20 -3.10
CA ARG A 141 7.72 -18.62 -2.37
C ARG A 141 7.96 -18.64 -0.86
N TYR A 142 7.03 -18.04 -0.10
CA TYR A 142 7.15 -17.92 1.36
C TYR A 142 7.41 -19.26 2.05
N THR A 143 6.67 -20.30 1.67
CA THR A 143 6.78 -21.67 2.26
C THR A 143 8.08 -22.39 1.97
N ARG A 144 8.89 -21.89 1.03
CA ARG A 144 10.19 -22.48 0.65
C ARG A 144 11.38 -21.62 1.02
N ARG A 145 11.17 -20.51 1.72
CA ARG A 145 12.23 -19.60 2.18
C ARG A 145 13.05 -20.28 3.27
N ASN A 146 14.33 -20.43 3.02
CA ASN A 146 15.31 -20.98 3.94
C ASN A 146 16.72 -20.57 3.51
N TYR A 147 17.70 -20.79 4.38
CA TYR A 147 19.09 -20.44 4.14
C TYR A 147 19.66 -20.98 2.82
N ASN A 148 19.33 -22.23 2.46
CA ASN A 148 19.81 -22.83 1.22
C ASN A 148 19.26 -22.13 -0.04
N GLU A 149 17.98 -21.75 -0.04
CA GLU A 149 17.39 -20.96 -1.14
C GLU A 149 18.03 -19.56 -1.24
N TYR A 150 18.27 -18.91 -0.10
CA TYR A 150 18.94 -17.60 -0.08
C TYR A 150 20.37 -17.70 -0.60
N THR A 151 21.12 -18.73 -0.21
CA THR A 151 22.48 -18.98 -0.69
C THR A 151 22.54 -19.18 -2.21
N LYS A 152 21.59 -19.92 -2.78
CA LYS A 152 21.52 -20.07 -4.24
C LYS A 152 21.27 -18.74 -4.94
N ILE A 153 20.36 -17.94 -4.42
CA ILE A 153 20.04 -16.62 -5.00
C ILE A 153 21.24 -15.68 -4.89
N ALA A 154 21.93 -15.66 -3.75
CA ALA A 154 23.18 -14.92 -3.59
C ALA A 154 24.23 -15.35 -4.61
N GLY A 155 24.36 -16.67 -4.84
CA GLY A 155 25.26 -17.24 -5.86
C GLY A 155 24.91 -16.77 -7.29
N TYR A 156 23.63 -16.71 -7.65
CA TYR A 156 23.20 -16.14 -8.94
C TYR A 156 23.57 -14.66 -9.06
N ILE A 157 23.32 -13.88 -8.02
CA ILE A 157 23.65 -12.44 -7.99
C ILE A 157 25.15 -12.28 -8.14
N HIS A 158 25.95 -13.03 -7.37
CA HIS A 158 27.41 -12.99 -7.45
C HIS A 158 27.91 -13.31 -8.86
N THR A 159 27.42 -14.40 -9.44
CA THR A 159 27.82 -14.82 -10.80
C THR A 159 27.51 -13.76 -11.85
N LEU A 160 26.32 -13.15 -11.78
CA LEU A 160 25.92 -12.09 -12.72
C LEU A 160 26.79 -10.84 -12.55
N THR A 161 27.04 -10.40 -11.32
CA THR A 161 27.84 -9.20 -11.06
C THR A 161 29.32 -9.37 -11.41
N GLN A 162 29.85 -10.56 -11.29
CA GLN A 162 31.22 -10.89 -11.69
C GLN A 162 31.38 -11.04 -13.22
N SER A 163 30.30 -11.35 -13.94
CA SER A 163 30.37 -11.60 -15.38
C SER A 163 30.67 -10.34 -16.20
N LYS A 164 30.29 -9.16 -15.72
CA LYS A 164 30.52 -7.89 -16.39
C LYS A 164 30.59 -6.77 -15.36
N GLN A 165 31.62 -5.93 -15.46
CA GLN A 165 31.69 -4.72 -14.64
C GLN A 165 30.59 -3.74 -14.99
N GLY A 166 29.83 -3.24 -14.00
CA GLY A 166 28.70 -2.34 -14.24
C GLY A 166 27.94 -2.01 -12.97
N LYS A 167 26.82 -1.30 -13.15
CA LYS A 167 25.86 -1.03 -12.06
C LYS A 167 24.70 -2.00 -12.20
N TYR A 168 24.35 -2.65 -11.10
CA TYR A 168 23.28 -3.63 -11.04
C TYR A 168 22.18 -3.16 -10.09
N MET A 169 20.92 -3.42 -10.45
CA MET A 169 19.77 -3.18 -9.61
C MET A 169 19.07 -4.51 -9.37
N ILE A 170 18.90 -4.87 -8.09
CA ILE A 170 18.34 -6.15 -7.68
C ILE A 170 17.05 -5.89 -6.93
N PHE A 171 15.94 -6.52 -7.35
CA PHE A 171 14.64 -6.39 -6.75
C PHE A 171 14.30 -7.64 -5.94
N PHE A 172 13.79 -7.43 -4.73
CA PHE A 172 13.40 -8.49 -3.82
C PHE A 172 11.90 -8.38 -3.46
N PRO A 173 11.24 -9.51 -3.11
CA PRO A 173 9.83 -9.51 -2.73
C PRO A 173 9.52 -8.71 -1.45
N SER A 174 10.48 -8.56 -0.54
CA SER A 174 10.36 -7.80 0.70
C SER A 174 11.73 -7.39 1.24
N TYR A 175 11.75 -6.41 2.14
CA TYR A 175 12.97 -5.98 2.84
C TYR A 175 13.58 -7.10 3.70
N SER A 176 12.75 -7.91 4.37
CA SER A 176 13.24 -9.05 5.14
C SER A 176 13.96 -10.06 4.25
N TYR A 177 13.35 -10.38 3.09
CA TYR A 177 13.97 -11.27 2.12
C TYR A 177 15.30 -10.72 1.58
N MET A 178 15.35 -9.43 1.30
CA MET A 178 16.58 -8.75 0.85
C MET A 178 17.71 -8.90 1.89
N ARG A 179 17.40 -8.68 3.17
CA ARG A 179 18.39 -8.80 4.26
C ARG A 179 18.95 -10.22 4.35
N GLU A 180 18.08 -11.23 4.34
CA GLU A 180 18.50 -12.64 4.39
C GLU A 180 19.46 -13.04 3.25
N VAL A 181 19.27 -12.46 2.05
CA VAL A 181 20.16 -12.73 0.90
C VAL A 181 21.42 -11.87 0.97
N TYR A 182 21.33 -10.66 1.52
CA TYR A 182 22.46 -9.73 1.62
C TYR A 182 23.51 -10.16 2.66
N ASP A 183 23.05 -10.80 3.75
CA ASP A 183 23.90 -11.22 4.87
C ASP A 183 24.68 -12.53 4.57
N ILE A 184 24.49 -13.13 3.38
CA ILE A 184 25.23 -14.32 2.88
C ILE A 184 26.47 -13.91 2.06
#